data_518b9b07970f73d9fd673838ec924501
#
_entry.id   518b9b07970f73d9fd673838ec924501
#
_cell.length_a   1.000
_cell.length_b   1.000
_cell.length_c   1.000
_cell.angle_alpha   90.00
_cell.angle_beta   90.00
_cell.angle_gamma   90.00
#
_symmetry.space_group_name_H-M   'P 1'
#
loop_
_entity.id
_entity.type
_entity.pdbx_description
1 polymer ?
#
loop_
_entity_poly.entity_id
_entity_poly.type
_entity_poly.pdbx_seq_one_letter_code
_entity_poly.pdbx_strand_id
1 'polypeptide(L)'
;LPVIGNDFAATRIATDALDTLASDVLPSLTDAANTMQKAGLANADGNLNVKTLTEVSSKISKSNDTLQRQVTALNEAPEPHIAQVRDALTSGKATLDSAASQINGVASTLDSLAALFGHEGTRNYLILSQTNAETQAAGGVVGSVGTLTVNNGTISMGQFYSDSKFDLTAPVTSTDEVDKLYAISRLGVSYGGDIRLASATPN
;
A
#
# COMPACT_ATOMS: atom_id res chain seq x y z
N LEU A 1 -34.45 -37.63 2.65
CA LEU A 1 -35.19 -36.50 3.19
C LEU A 1 -34.64 -35.23 2.59
N PRO A 2 -35.27 -34.61 1.57
CA PRO A 2 -34.67 -33.46 0.89
C PRO A 2 -34.58 -32.20 1.77
N VAL A 3 -35.32 -32.13 2.86
CA VAL A 3 -35.46 -30.91 3.67
C VAL A 3 -34.21 -30.60 4.51
N ILE A 4 -33.42 -31.58 4.92
CA ILE A 4 -32.22 -31.38 5.77
C ILE A 4 -30.92 -31.56 4.98
N GLY A 5 -31.01 -31.89 3.66
CA GLY A 5 -29.83 -32.08 2.81
C GLY A 5 -28.97 -30.83 2.67
N ASN A 6 -29.61 -29.66 2.53
CA ASN A 6 -28.95 -28.39 2.46
C ASN A 6 -28.22 -28.01 3.74
N ASP A 7 -28.84 -28.32 4.92
CA ASP A 7 -28.24 -28.05 6.23
C ASP A 7 -26.96 -28.86 6.41
N PHE A 8 -26.96 -30.12 6.04
CA PHE A 8 -25.76 -30.97 6.06
C PHE A 8 -24.69 -30.50 5.09
N ALA A 9 -25.10 -30.14 3.88
CA ALA A 9 -24.14 -29.63 2.85
C ALA A 9 -23.50 -28.33 3.31
N ALA A 10 -24.29 -27.36 3.80
CA ALA A 10 -23.78 -26.08 4.31
C ALA A 10 -22.87 -26.26 5.53
N THR A 11 -23.27 -27.13 6.47
CA THR A 11 -22.45 -27.45 7.65
C THR A 11 -21.12 -28.07 7.25
N ARG A 12 -21.12 -29.01 6.29
CA ARG A 12 -19.88 -29.62 5.80
C ARG A 12 -18.94 -28.58 5.15
N ILE A 13 -19.46 -27.72 4.28
CA ILE A 13 -18.67 -26.64 3.64
C ILE A 13 -18.10 -25.72 4.72
N ALA A 14 -18.87 -25.35 5.74
CA ALA A 14 -18.38 -24.52 6.83
C ALA A 14 -17.29 -25.22 7.65
N THR A 15 -17.42 -26.52 7.89
CA THR A 15 -16.41 -27.32 8.60
C THR A 15 -15.13 -27.42 7.78
N ASP A 16 -15.22 -27.69 6.47
CA ASP A 16 -14.09 -27.75 5.55
C ASP A 16 -13.35 -26.38 5.49
N ALA A 17 -14.10 -25.29 5.54
CA ALA A 17 -13.52 -23.94 5.58
C ALA A 17 -12.77 -23.67 6.89
N LEU A 18 -13.31 -24.10 8.04
CA LEU A 18 -12.65 -23.99 9.34
C LEU A 18 -11.40 -24.87 9.42
N ASP A 19 -11.47 -26.09 8.90
CA ASP A 19 -10.32 -27.00 8.84
C ASP A 19 -9.19 -26.39 7.99
N THR A 20 -9.51 -25.89 6.80
CA THR A 20 -8.55 -25.20 5.93
C THR A 20 -7.95 -23.97 6.60
N LEU A 21 -8.75 -23.18 7.31
CA LEU A 21 -8.26 -22.04 8.08
C LEU A 21 -7.25 -22.47 9.14
N ALA A 22 -7.56 -23.52 9.89
CA ALA A 22 -6.73 -23.98 10.98
C ALA A 22 -5.46 -24.73 10.51
N SER A 23 -5.58 -25.55 9.45
CA SER A 23 -4.48 -26.41 8.97
C SER A 23 -3.53 -25.72 8.00
N ASP A 24 -4.02 -24.77 7.19
CA ASP A 24 -3.24 -24.18 6.10
C ASP A 24 -3.02 -22.68 6.29
N VAL A 25 -4.09 -21.90 6.52
CA VAL A 25 -4.01 -20.43 6.52
C VAL A 25 -3.27 -19.93 7.75
N LEU A 26 -3.69 -20.30 8.95
CA LEU A 26 -3.09 -19.83 10.19
C LEU A 26 -1.62 -20.24 10.36
N PRO A 27 -1.21 -21.49 10.06
CA PRO A 27 0.22 -21.85 10.08
C PRO A 27 1.05 -21.07 9.08
N SER A 28 0.55 -20.83 7.86
CA SER A 28 1.24 -20.05 6.85
C SER A 28 1.42 -18.58 7.25
N LEU A 29 0.40 -17.96 7.84
CA LEU A 29 0.49 -16.60 8.38
C LEU A 29 1.45 -16.53 9.57
N THR A 30 1.46 -17.56 10.43
CA THR A 30 2.41 -17.67 11.53
C THR A 30 3.86 -17.79 11.01
N ASP A 31 4.08 -18.58 9.96
CA ASP A 31 5.39 -18.71 9.33
C ASP A 31 5.83 -17.39 8.67
N ALA A 32 4.91 -16.66 8.02
CA ALA A 32 5.17 -15.33 7.49
C ALA A 32 5.61 -14.35 8.60
N ALA A 33 4.88 -14.33 9.72
CA ALA A 33 5.22 -13.51 10.88
C ALA A 33 6.58 -13.87 11.48
N ASN A 34 6.86 -15.17 11.64
CA ASN A 34 8.15 -15.66 12.13
C ASN A 34 9.31 -15.30 11.17
N THR A 35 9.08 -15.37 9.86
CA THR A 35 10.04 -14.97 8.84
C THR A 35 10.38 -13.48 8.99
N MET A 36 9.38 -12.63 9.12
CA MET A 36 9.55 -11.19 9.34
C MET A 36 10.28 -10.90 10.66
N GLN A 37 9.91 -11.58 11.73
CA GLN A 37 10.51 -11.39 13.04
C GLN A 37 12.01 -11.80 13.05
N LYS A 38 12.36 -12.92 12.41
CA LYS A 38 13.74 -13.41 12.38
C LYS A 38 14.66 -12.60 11.47
N ALA A 39 14.18 -12.24 10.28
CA ALA A 39 14.97 -11.52 9.29
C ALA A 39 15.02 -10.01 9.55
N GLY A 40 13.97 -9.46 10.18
CA GLY A 40 13.83 -8.03 10.42
C GLY A 40 13.50 -7.23 9.16
N LEU A 41 13.08 -5.98 9.36
CA LEU A 41 12.82 -5.03 8.29
C LEU A 41 14.11 -4.47 7.67
N ALA A 42 15.18 -4.39 8.45
CA ALA A 42 16.49 -3.95 7.98
C ALA A 42 17.48 -5.11 8.02
N ASN A 43 18.38 -5.14 7.06
CA ASN A 43 19.53 -6.06 7.04
C ASN A 43 20.66 -5.55 7.95
N ALA A 44 21.76 -6.30 8.05
CA ALA A 44 22.90 -5.97 8.89
C ALA A 44 23.58 -4.64 8.49
N ASP A 45 23.45 -4.21 7.24
CA ASP A 45 24.00 -2.96 6.71
C ASP A 45 23.07 -1.77 6.93
N GLY A 46 21.92 -1.97 7.58
CA GLY A 46 20.90 -0.94 7.81
C GLY A 46 19.99 -0.64 6.60
N ASN A 47 20.14 -1.37 5.51
CA ASN A 47 19.26 -1.25 4.34
C ASN A 47 17.96 -2.02 4.55
N LEU A 48 16.88 -1.60 3.89
CA LEU A 48 15.61 -2.32 3.94
C LEU A 48 15.77 -3.73 3.37
N ASN A 49 15.26 -4.73 4.10
CA ASN A 49 15.31 -6.13 3.69
C ASN A 49 14.18 -6.47 2.70
N VAL A 50 14.31 -5.96 1.48
CA VAL A 50 13.31 -6.10 0.41
C VAL A 50 13.01 -7.57 0.10
N LYS A 51 14.03 -8.44 0.15
CA LYS A 51 13.85 -9.87 -0.05
C LYS A 51 12.89 -10.48 0.98
N THR A 52 13.05 -10.12 2.25
CA THR A 52 12.12 -10.57 3.30
C THR A 52 10.71 -10.03 3.08
N LEU A 53 10.57 -8.77 2.68
CA LEU A 53 9.26 -8.19 2.38
C LEU A 53 8.53 -8.98 1.30
N THR A 54 9.19 -9.28 0.19
CA THR A 54 8.59 -10.03 -0.93
C THR A 54 8.32 -11.49 -0.58
N GLU A 55 9.18 -12.14 0.20
CA GLU A 55 8.96 -13.51 0.67
C GLU A 55 7.72 -13.56 1.58
N VAL A 56 7.62 -12.66 2.54
CA VAL A 56 6.48 -12.57 3.46
C VAL A 56 5.21 -12.21 2.73
N SER A 57 5.23 -11.24 1.82
CA SER A 57 4.09 -10.89 0.98
C SER A 57 3.61 -12.08 0.18
N SER A 58 4.50 -12.84 -0.46
CA SER A 58 4.15 -14.05 -1.21
C SER A 58 3.47 -15.12 -0.35
N LYS A 59 3.95 -15.34 0.88
CA LYS A 59 3.31 -16.28 1.82
C LYS A 59 1.90 -15.82 2.21
N ILE A 60 1.76 -14.54 2.53
CA ILE A 60 0.47 -13.93 2.90
C ILE A 60 -0.51 -13.99 1.71
N SER A 61 -0.08 -13.67 0.50
CA SER A 61 -0.92 -13.75 -0.70
C SER A 61 -1.43 -15.16 -0.96
N LYS A 62 -0.57 -16.18 -0.83
CA LYS A 62 -0.99 -17.58 -0.97
C LYS A 62 -2.01 -18.00 0.08
N SER A 63 -1.84 -17.53 1.31
CA SER A 63 -2.81 -17.75 2.38
C SER A 63 -4.15 -17.07 2.07
N ASN A 64 -4.10 -15.85 1.53
CA ASN A 64 -5.28 -15.13 1.09
C ASN A 64 -6.02 -15.85 -0.04
N ASP A 65 -5.30 -16.35 -1.05
CA ASP A 65 -5.90 -17.12 -2.16
C ASP A 65 -6.61 -18.38 -1.64
N THR A 66 -6.03 -19.05 -0.63
CA THR A 66 -6.66 -20.21 0.00
C THR A 66 -7.93 -19.81 0.75
N LEU A 67 -7.87 -18.70 1.51
CA LEU A 67 -9.03 -18.17 2.23
C LEU A 67 -10.14 -17.72 1.29
N GLN A 68 -9.81 -17.03 0.19
CA GLN A 68 -10.78 -16.60 -0.81
C GLN A 68 -11.53 -17.77 -1.46
N ARG A 69 -10.84 -18.90 -1.70
CA ARG A 69 -11.53 -20.12 -2.17
C ARG A 69 -12.57 -20.62 -1.15
N GLN A 70 -12.29 -20.54 0.15
CA GLN A 70 -13.25 -20.92 1.19
C GLN A 70 -14.42 -19.93 1.27
N VAL A 71 -14.15 -18.63 1.16
CA VAL A 71 -15.19 -17.59 1.07
C VAL A 71 -16.12 -17.87 -0.11
N THR A 72 -15.56 -18.18 -1.28
CA THR A 72 -16.34 -18.53 -2.48
C THR A 72 -17.19 -19.77 -2.24
N ALA A 73 -16.61 -20.85 -1.70
CA ALA A 73 -17.33 -22.09 -1.40
C ALA A 73 -18.48 -21.86 -0.41
N LEU A 74 -18.27 -21.03 0.61
CA LEU A 74 -19.31 -20.65 1.55
C LEU A 74 -20.41 -19.81 0.91
N ASN A 75 -20.07 -18.92 -0.05
CA ASN A 75 -21.05 -18.12 -0.76
C ASN A 75 -21.91 -18.95 -1.72
N GLU A 76 -21.37 -20.02 -2.26
CA GLU A 76 -22.05 -20.97 -3.14
C GLU A 76 -22.77 -22.10 -2.35
N ALA A 77 -22.61 -22.13 -1.01
CA ALA A 77 -23.26 -23.13 -0.19
C ALA A 77 -24.78 -23.05 -0.29
N PRO A 78 -25.49 -24.20 -0.38
CA PRO A 78 -26.94 -24.21 -0.44
C PRO A 78 -27.55 -23.60 0.81
N GLU A 79 -28.67 -22.88 0.62
CA GLU A 79 -29.32 -22.18 1.75
C GLU A 79 -29.85 -23.17 2.78
N PRO A 80 -29.43 -23.07 4.07
CA PRO A 80 -29.92 -23.93 5.12
C PRO A 80 -31.37 -23.63 5.52
N HIS A 81 -32.12 -24.64 5.87
CA HIS A 81 -33.50 -24.52 6.40
C HIS A 81 -33.52 -24.21 7.89
N ILE A 82 -32.54 -24.72 8.64
CA ILE A 82 -32.40 -24.48 10.06
C ILE A 82 -31.85 -23.07 10.31
N ALA A 83 -32.61 -22.23 11.02
CA ALA A 83 -32.25 -20.83 11.25
C ALA A 83 -30.87 -20.68 11.90
N GLN A 84 -30.54 -21.48 12.91
CA GLN A 84 -29.24 -21.43 13.58
C GLN A 84 -28.08 -21.78 12.67
N VAL A 85 -28.25 -22.70 11.70
CA VAL A 85 -27.23 -23.04 10.68
C VAL A 85 -27.05 -21.88 9.72
N ARG A 86 -28.16 -21.28 9.28
CA ARG A 86 -28.13 -20.12 8.38
C ARG A 86 -27.43 -18.91 9.02
N ASP A 87 -27.77 -18.60 10.27
CA ASP A 87 -27.19 -17.47 11.00
C ASP A 87 -25.68 -17.69 11.25
N ALA A 88 -25.28 -18.91 11.62
CA ALA A 88 -23.89 -19.29 11.78
C ALA A 88 -23.11 -19.18 10.45
N LEU A 89 -23.69 -19.67 9.34
CA LEU A 89 -23.09 -19.57 8.02
C LEU A 89 -22.91 -18.10 7.58
N THR A 90 -23.94 -17.27 7.79
CA THR A 90 -23.90 -15.84 7.46
C THR A 90 -22.81 -15.12 8.25
N SER A 91 -22.73 -15.35 9.55
CA SER A 91 -21.70 -14.77 10.42
C SER A 91 -20.30 -15.25 10.04
N GLY A 92 -20.15 -16.54 9.73
CA GLY A 92 -18.91 -17.14 9.28
C GLY A 92 -18.42 -16.53 7.97
N LYS A 93 -19.30 -16.38 6.98
CA LYS A 93 -19.00 -15.70 5.70
C LYS A 93 -18.48 -14.30 5.93
N ALA A 94 -19.20 -13.47 6.68
CA ALA A 94 -18.81 -12.09 6.95
C ALA A 94 -17.44 -12.00 7.65
N THR A 95 -17.18 -12.91 8.59
CA THR A 95 -15.90 -12.96 9.32
C THR A 95 -14.74 -13.33 8.39
N LEU A 96 -14.91 -14.37 7.57
CA LEU A 96 -13.87 -14.82 6.65
C LEU A 96 -13.61 -13.81 5.51
N ASP A 97 -14.66 -13.16 5.00
CA ASP A 97 -14.52 -12.12 3.97
C ASP A 97 -13.76 -10.90 4.52
N SER A 98 -14.09 -10.46 5.73
CA SER A 98 -13.35 -9.41 6.42
C SER A 98 -11.89 -9.79 6.66
N ALA A 99 -11.61 -11.01 7.10
CA ALA A 99 -10.24 -11.51 7.29
C ALA A 99 -9.46 -11.54 5.98
N ALA A 100 -10.05 -12.04 4.89
CA ALA A 100 -9.45 -12.09 3.58
C ALA A 100 -9.09 -10.67 3.07
N SER A 101 -9.99 -9.70 3.25
CA SER A 101 -9.75 -8.31 2.86
C SER A 101 -8.58 -7.69 3.63
N GLN A 102 -8.48 -7.94 4.95
CA GLN A 102 -7.38 -7.45 5.78
C GLN A 102 -6.04 -8.10 5.40
N ILE A 103 -6.02 -9.42 5.19
CA ILE A 103 -4.84 -10.17 4.76
C ILE A 103 -4.34 -9.65 3.40
N ASN A 104 -5.24 -9.42 2.45
CA ASN A 104 -4.92 -8.84 1.16
C ASN A 104 -4.33 -7.44 1.29
N GLY A 105 -4.88 -6.61 2.18
CA GLY A 105 -4.35 -5.27 2.47
C GLY A 105 -2.91 -5.29 2.99
N VAL A 106 -2.58 -6.25 3.87
CA VAL A 106 -1.21 -6.44 4.37
C VAL A 106 -0.27 -6.86 3.25
N ALA A 107 -0.64 -7.84 2.42
CA ALA A 107 0.17 -8.29 1.29
C ALA A 107 0.46 -7.13 0.33
N SER A 108 -0.57 -6.40 -0.09
CA SER A 108 -0.45 -5.25 -1.00
C SER A 108 0.43 -4.14 -0.43
N THR A 109 0.38 -3.93 0.88
CA THR A 109 1.25 -2.95 1.56
C THR A 109 2.72 -3.38 1.50
N LEU A 110 3.01 -4.65 1.75
CA LEU A 110 4.38 -5.19 1.68
C LEU A 110 4.94 -5.14 0.26
N ASP A 111 4.12 -5.47 -0.75
CA ASP A 111 4.51 -5.37 -2.16
C ASP A 111 4.77 -3.93 -2.57
N SER A 112 3.92 -3.00 -2.14
CA SER A 112 4.10 -1.57 -2.39
C SER A 112 5.39 -1.04 -1.76
N LEU A 113 5.68 -1.44 -0.52
CA LEU A 113 6.93 -1.09 0.14
C LEU A 113 8.14 -1.69 -0.62
N ALA A 114 8.08 -2.96 -1.00
CA ALA A 114 9.14 -3.59 -1.77
C ALA A 114 9.40 -2.87 -3.11
N ALA A 115 8.34 -2.50 -3.81
CA ALA A 115 8.42 -1.75 -5.07
C ALA A 115 9.00 -0.34 -4.88
N LEU A 116 8.56 0.40 -3.85
CA LEU A 116 9.12 1.70 -3.48
C LEU A 116 10.62 1.61 -3.16
N PHE A 117 11.05 0.52 -2.54
CA PHE A 117 12.45 0.29 -2.20
C PHE A 117 13.25 -0.48 -3.28
N GLY A 118 12.75 -0.45 -4.50
CA GLY A 118 13.50 -0.87 -5.69
C GLY A 118 13.63 -2.37 -5.88
N HIS A 119 12.65 -3.17 -5.44
CA HIS A 119 12.59 -4.61 -5.70
C HIS A 119 12.56 -4.93 -7.20
N GLU A 120 11.75 -4.19 -7.95
CA GLU A 120 11.56 -4.37 -9.41
C GLU A 120 12.56 -3.58 -10.26
N GLY A 121 13.56 -2.97 -9.63
CA GLY A 121 14.58 -2.15 -10.29
C GLY A 121 14.82 -0.83 -9.56
N THR A 122 15.87 -0.15 -9.97
CA THR A 122 16.27 1.11 -9.36
C THR A 122 15.16 2.16 -9.46
N ARG A 123 14.85 2.79 -8.33
CA ARG A 123 13.93 3.93 -8.23
C ARG A 123 14.72 5.21 -7.97
N ASN A 124 14.38 6.26 -8.68
CA ASN A 124 14.94 7.60 -8.47
C ASN A 124 13.83 8.53 -7.98
N TYR A 125 14.09 9.18 -6.88
CA TYR A 125 13.19 10.13 -6.25
C TYR A 125 13.78 11.53 -6.31
N LEU A 126 12.95 12.49 -6.60
CA LEU A 126 13.28 13.91 -6.45
C LEU A 126 12.90 14.34 -5.04
N ILE A 127 13.86 14.91 -4.32
CA ILE A 127 13.66 15.41 -2.96
C ILE A 127 13.63 16.93 -3.01
N LEU A 128 12.51 17.50 -2.60
CA LEU A 128 12.34 18.94 -2.43
C LEU A 128 12.46 19.27 -0.93
N SER A 129 13.51 19.97 -0.55
CA SER A 129 13.69 20.43 0.81
C SER A 129 13.02 21.79 0.99
N GLN A 130 12.00 21.84 1.83
CA GLN A 130 11.22 23.04 2.11
C GLN A 130 11.60 23.64 3.46
N THR A 131 11.60 24.97 3.54
CA THR A 131 11.72 25.71 4.80
C THR A 131 10.36 26.17 5.28
N ASN A 132 10.01 25.87 6.52
CA ASN A 132 8.77 26.33 7.15
C ASN A 132 8.87 27.76 7.70
N ALA A 133 10.04 28.40 7.62
CA ALA A 133 10.20 29.81 7.98
C ALA A 133 9.45 30.74 7.01
N GLU A 134 9.22 30.27 5.77
CA GLU A 134 8.45 30.97 4.74
C GLU A 134 7.27 30.09 4.34
N THR A 135 6.15 30.27 5.00
CA THR A 135 4.97 29.41 4.82
C THR A 135 4.30 29.57 3.47
N GLN A 136 3.96 28.46 2.84
CA GLN A 136 3.16 28.37 1.61
C GLN A 136 2.04 27.36 1.79
N ALA A 137 1.11 27.27 0.83
CA ALA A 137 -0.10 26.46 0.95
C ALA A 137 0.16 24.95 1.19
N ALA A 138 1.19 24.38 0.58
CA ALA A 138 1.56 22.97 0.71
C ALA A 138 2.88 22.78 1.51
N GLY A 139 3.20 23.67 2.43
CA GLY A 139 4.39 23.57 3.28
C GLY A 139 5.17 24.88 3.35
N GLY A 140 6.42 24.88 2.89
CA GLY A 140 7.30 26.04 2.86
C GLY A 140 7.95 26.26 1.52
N VAL A 141 8.73 27.31 1.41
CA VAL A 141 9.51 27.59 0.20
C VAL A 141 10.54 26.47 -0.03
N VAL A 142 10.66 26.00 -1.27
CA VAL A 142 11.66 25.02 -1.67
C VAL A 142 13.04 25.71 -1.74
N GLY A 143 13.92 25.40 -0.81
CA GLY A 143 15.26 25.99 -0.72
C GLY A 143 16.34 25.13 -1.38
N SER A 144 16.11 23.84 -1.53
CA SER A 144 17.04 22.95 -2.26
C SER A 144 16.34 21.74 -2.87
N VAL A 145 16.96 21.18 -3.88
CA VAL A 145 16.50 20.02 -4.63
C VAL A 145 17.62 19.01 -4.73
N GLY A 146 17.31 17.75 -4.45
CA GLY A 146 18.26 16.66 -4.56
C GLY A 146 17.64 15.41 -5.13
N THR A 147 18.43 14.39 -5.31
CA THR A 147 17.97 13.06 -5.73
C THR A 147 18.24 12.02 -4.67
N LEU A 148 17.35 11.05 -4.59
CA LEU A 148 17.50 9.83 -3.80
C LEU A 148 17.35 8.66 -4.77
N THR A 149 18.33 7.77 -4.77
CA THR A 149 18.27 6.54 -5.55
C THR A 149 18.09 5.37 -4.59
N VAL A 150 17.15 4.50 -4.90
CA VAL A 150 16.88 3.29 -4.11
C VAL A 150 16.97 2.08 -5.02
N ASN A 151 17.78 1.10 -4.62
CA ASN A 151 17.97 -0.12 -5.37
C ASN A 151 18.03 -1.31 -4.42
N ASN A 152 17.06 -2.20 -4.52
CA ASN A 152 16.95 -3.40 -3.69
C ASN A 152 17.17 -3.12 -2.19
N GLY A 153 16.50 -2.10 -1.68
CA GLY A 153 16.56 -1.67 -0.28
C GLY A 153 17.72 -0.75 0.09
N THR A 154 18.72 -0.62 -0.76
CA THR A 154 19.85 0.29 -0.54
C THR A 154 19.48 1.69 -0.96
N ILE A 155 19.65 2.65 -0.05
CA ILE A 155 19.35 4.06 -0.26
C ILE A 155 20.65 4.82 -0.47
N SER A 156 20.72 5.58 -1.56
CA SER A 156 21.85 6.44 -1.89
C SER A 156 21.38 7.87 -2.11
N MET A 157 21.90 8.80 -1.33
CA MET A 157 21.62 10.22 -1.49
C MET A 157 22.51 10.79 -2.61
N GLY A 158 21.88 11.46 -3.58
CA GLY A 158 22.57 12.21 -4.60
C GLY A 158 22.94 13.61 -4.13
N GLN A 159 23.45 14.41 -5.05
CA GLN A 159 23.81 15.80 -4.75
C GLN A 159 22.55 16.66 -4.57
N PHE A 160 22.58 17.55 -3.58
CA PHE A 160 21.59 18.58 -3.38
C PHE A 160 22.09 19.91 -3.95
N TYR A 161 21.21 20.59 -4.63
CA TYR A 161 21.45 21.90 -5.22
C TYR A 161 20.53 22.93 -4.60
N SER A 162 21.06 24.13 -4.30
CA SER A 162 20.25 25.27 -3.91
C SER A 162 19.28 25.64 -5.05
N ASP A 163 18.13 26.17 -4.69
CA ASP A 163 17.16 26.77 -5.61
C ASP A 163 17.80 27.73 -6.62
N SER A 164 18.84 28.48 -6.20
CA SER A 164 19.61 29.41 -7.05
C SER A 164 20.35 28.76 -8.23
N LYS A 165 20.43 27.42 -8.28
CA LYS A 165 21.04 26.69 -9.40
C LYS A 165 20.05 26.42 -10.53
N PHE A 166 18.77 26.63 -10.31
CA PHE A 166 17.72 26.41 -11.30
C PHE A 166 17.41 27.72 -12.04
N ASP A 167 17.01 27.59 -13.30
CA ASP A 167 16.51 28.74 -14.06
C ASP A 167 15.08 29.07 -13.57
N LEU A 168 15.00 30.08 -12.72
CA LEU A 168 13.73 30.52 -12.12
C LEU A 168 12.85 31.31 -13.10
N THR A 169 13.34 31.55 -14.31
CA THR A 169 12.64 32.29 -15.38
C THR A 169 12.13 31.39 -16.50
N ALA A 170 12.39 30.08 -16.41
CA ALA A 170 11.95 29.13 -17.43
C ALA A 170 10.42 29.17 -17.58
N PRO A 171 9.88 29.33 -18.78
CA PRO A 171 8.45 29.39 -18.99
C PRO A 171 7.82 28.03 -18.74
N VAL A 172 6.81 27.99 -17.90
CA VAL A 172 5.95 26.83 -17.68
C VAL A 172 4.54 27.19 -18.12
N THR A 173 3.88 26.30 -18.80
CA THR A 173 2.47 26.49 -19.18
C THR A 173 1.61 26.29 -17.93
N SER A 174 1.01 27.37 -17.42
CA SER A 174 0.00 27.27 -16.39
C SER A 174 -1.39 27.13 -17.01
N THR A 175 -2.35 26.63 -16.26
CA THR A 175 -3.75 26.65 -16.70
C THR A 175 -4.38 28.01 -16.39
N ASP A 176 -5.40 28.40 -17.16
CA ASP A 176 -6.17 29.64 -16.91
C ASP A 176 -6.74 29.68 -15.49
N GLU A 177 -7.02 28.52 -14.90
CA GLU A 177 -7.55 28.41 -13.54
C GLU A 177 -6.47 28.76 -12.50
N VAL A 178 -5.28 28.26 -12.67
CA VAL A 178 -4.12 28.59 -11.82
C VAL A 178 -3.81 30.07 -11.92
N ASP A 179 -3.79 30.65 -13.12
CA ASP A 179 -3.54 32.08 -13.33
C ASP A 179 -4.62 32.97 -12.67
N LYS A 180 -5.87 32.54 -12.70
CA LYS A 180 -6.96 33.24 -12.05
C LYS A 180 -6.89 33.20 -10.51
N LEU A 181 -6.57 32.02 -9.95
CA LEU A 181 -6.53 31.82 -8.51
C LEU A 181 -5.35 32.55 -7.87
N TYR A 182 -4.20 32.52 -8.49
CA TYR A 182 -2.96 33.03 -7.89
C TYR A 182 -2.61 34.44 -8.37
N ALA A 183 -3.38 35.02 -9.29
CA ALA A 183 -3.21 36.41 -9.77
C ALA A 183 -1.75 36.80 -10.07
N ILE A 184 -1.01 35.86 -10.57
CA ILE A 184 0.44 35.86 -10.72
C ILE A 184 0.92 37.02 -11.51
N SER A 185 0.18 37.37 -12.56
CA SER A 185 0.41 38.55 -13.38
C SER A 185 0.31 39.86 -12.59
N ARG A 186 -0.41 39.87 -11.45
CA ARG A 186 -0.56 41.07 -10.59
C ARG A 186 0.58 41.25 -9.61
N LEU A 187 1.27 40.15 -9.25
CA LEU A 187 2.38 40.16 -8.31
C LEU A 187 3.74 40.36 -8.99
N GLY A 188 3.79 40.41 -10.31
CA GLY A 188 5.00 40.52 -11.08
C GLY A 188 5.93 39.29 -10.97
N VAL A 189 5.39 38.17 -10.51
CA VAL A 189 6.10 36.91 -10.33
C VAL A 189 5.79 36.02 -11.51
N SER A 190 6.81 35.58 -12.24
CA SER A 190 6.64 34.53 -13.25
C SER A 190 6.56 33.19 -12.57
N TYR A 191 5.38 32.60 -12.52
CA TYR A 191 5.17 31.27 -11.89
C TYR A 191 5.86 30.14 -12.66
N GLY A 192 6.21 30.40 -13.86
CA GLY A 192 6.50 29.37 -14.81
C GLY A 192 7.66 28.44 -14.47
N GLY A 193 8.72 28.91 -13.86
CA GLY A 193 9.92 28.11 -13.64
C GLY A 193 10.50 28.23 -12.24
N ASP A 194 9.88 29.01 -11.38
CA ASP A 194 10.40 29.24 -10.03
C ASP A 194 10.05 28.07 -9.11
N ILE A 195 11.02 27.14 -8.94
CA ILE A 195 10.84 25.95 -8.10
C ILE A 195 10.50 26.29 -6.64
N ARG A 196 10.84 27.51 -6.17
CA ARG A 196 10.50 27.97 -4.82
C ARG A 196 8.99 28.03 -4.59
N LEU A 197 8.25 28.20 -5.67
CA LEU A 197 6.79 28.31 -5.65
C LEU A 197 6.08 26.95 -5.86
N ALA A 198 6.81 25.84 -5.96
CA ALA A 198 6.23 24.52 -6.19
C ALA A 198 5.25 24.09 -5.05
N SER A 199 5.35 24.68 -3.87
CA SER A 199 4.46 24.44 -2.73
C SER A 199 3.40 25.55 -2.53
N ALA A 200 3.31 26.52 -3.42
CA ALA A 200 2.35 27.63 -3.29
C ALA A 200 0.91 27.23 -3.58
N THR A 201 0.69 26.14 -4.32
CA THR A 201 -0.64 25.61 -4.63
C THR A 201 -1.02 24.50 -3.66
N PRO A 202 -2.22 24.52 -3.07
CA PRO A 202 -2.75 23.33 -2.43
C PRO A 202 -3.01 22.25 -3.48
N ASN A 203 -2.70 21.01 -3.16
CA ASN A 203 -3.02 19.85 -4.00
C ASN A 203 -4.54 19.67 -4.11
#